data_63cfb3999e35beea1d9d37256a07de70
#
_entry.id   63cfb3999e35beea1d9d37256a07de70
#
_cell.length_a   1.000
_cell.length_b   1.000
_cell.length_c   1.000
_cell.angle_alpha   90.00
_cell.angle_beta   90.00
_cell.angle_gamma   90.00
#
_symmetry.space_group_name_H-M   'P 1'
#
loop_
_entity.id
_entity.type
_entity.pdbx_description
1 polymer ?
#
loop_
_entity_poly.entity_id
_entity_poly.type
_entity_poly.pdbx_seq_one_letter_code
_entity_poly.pdbx_strand_id
1 'polypeptide(L)'
;MKQALVTEFQSLRKKYRENDAIRYRLYRISDEKGRDCYQIQCTFRNEDVMCSINAQDIDHAQAIYSKIVQGRVTPCTILEVLEDLCG
;
A
#
# COMPACT_ATOMS: atom_id res chain seq x y z
N MET A 1 -4.94 -1.56 -19.65
CA MET A 1 -4.75 -1.06 -18.26
C MET A 1 -3.35 -0.50 -18.10
N LYS A 2 -3.25 0.68 -17.51
CA LYS A 2 -1.96 1.28 -17.19
C LYS A 2 -1.81 1.33 -15.68
N GLN A 3 -0.68 0.83 -15.19
CA GLN A 3 -0.32 0.88 -13.77
C GLN A 3 0.79 1.92 -13.58
N ALA A 4 0.58 2.83 -12.65
CA ALA A 4 1.55 3.86 -12.34
C ALA A 4 1.86 3.88 -10.85
N LEU A 5 3.14 3.93 -10.51
CA LEU A 5 3.56 4.09 -9.12
C LEU A 5 3.30 5.53 -8.69
N VAL A 6 2.50 5.71 -7.65
CA VAL A 6 2.19 7.03 -7.11
C VAL A 6 3.20 7.42 -6.04
N THR A 7 3.48 6.53 -5.10
CA THR A 7 4.43 6.81 -4.02
C THR A 7 4.99 5.51 -3.47
N GLU A 8 6.18 5.61 -2.91
CA GLU A 8 6.88 4.48 -2.30
C GLU A 8 7.52 4.94 -1.00
N PHE A 9 7.44 4.09 0.02
CA PHE A 9 8.07 4.32 1.30
C PHE A 9 8.72 3.03 1.77
N GLN A 10 9.95 3.14 2.26
CA GLN A 10 10.68 2.02 2.82
C GLN A 10 11.11 2.36 4.24
N SER A 11 10.68 1.54 5.20
CA SER A 11 11.07 1.68 6.59
C SER A 11 12.22 0.73 6.89
N LEU A 12 13.34 1.30 7.34
CA LEU A 12 14.51 0.52 7.72
C LEU A 12 14.55 0.40 9.24
N ARG A 13 14.52 -0.82 9.74
CA ARG A 13 14.72 -1.08 11.16
C ARG A 13 16.22 -1.33 11.40
N LYS A 14 16.91 -0.31 11.84
CA LYS A 14 18.38 -0.35 12.01
C LYS A 14 18.87 -1.34 13.07
N LYS A 15 17.98 -1.83 13.94
CA LYS A 15 18.35 -2.73 15.03
C LYS A 15 18.41 -4.20 14.63
N TYR A 16 17.98 -4.53 13.43
CA TYR A 16 17.87 -5.92 12.98
C TYR A 16 18.53 -6.07 11.63
N ARG A 17 18.53 -7.27 11.10
CA ARG A 17 19.16 -7.59 9.82
C ARG A 17 18.54 -6.76 8.70
N GLU A 18 19.29 -6.58 7.61
CA GLU A 18 18.86 -5.84 6.43
C GLU A 18 17.50 -6.30 5.87
N ASN A 19 17.11 -7.54 6.18
CA ASN A 19 15.86 -8.13 5.70
C ASN A 19 14.61 -7.64 6.43
N ASP A 20 14.77 -6.76 7.43
CA ASP A 20 13.63 -6.26 8.22
C ASP A 20 13.05 -4.97 7.68
N ALA A 21 13.43 -4.57 6.47
CA ALA A 21 12.84 -3.41 5.82
C ALA A 21 11.44 -3.75 5.31
N ILE A 22 10.47 -2.89 5.63
CA ILE A 22 9.11 -2.98 5.09
C ILE A 22 9.01 -1.95 3.98
N ARG A 23 8.50 -2.37 2.82
CA ARG A 23 8.31 -1.49 1.68
C ARG A 23 6.82 -1.36 1.38
N TYR A 24 6.36 -0.13 1.21
CA TYR A 24 4.99 0.18 0.87
C TYR A 24 4.97 0.94 -0.45
N ARG A 25 4.13 0.50 -1.37
CA ARG A 25 3.96 1.16 -2.67
C ARG A 25 2.48 1.39 -2.93
N LEU A 26 2.15 2.59 -3.38
CA LEU A 26 0.80 2.93 -3.80
C LEU A 26 0.78 3.02 -5.32
N TYR A 27 -0.13 2.27 -5.95
CA TYR A 27 -0.29 2.26 -7.39
C TYR A 27 -1.66 2.80 -7.79
N ARG A 28 -1.69 3.49 -8.91
CA ARG A 28 -2.91 3.87 -9.60
C ARG A 28 -3.04 3.02 -10.86
N ILE A 29 -4.20 2.40 -11.03
CA ILE A 29 -4.50 1.57 -12.20
C ILE A 29 -5.66 2.22 -12.93
N SER A 30 -5.44 2.60 -14.19
CA SER A 30 -6.46 3.18 -15.04
C SER A 30 -6.99 2.12 -16.01
N ASP A 31 -8.31 1.95 -16.09
CA ASP A 31 -8.91 1.03 -17.02
C ASP A 31 -9.18 1.72 -18.36
N GLU A 32 -9.72 0.96 -19.33
CA GLU A 32 -10.00 1.47 -20.67
C GLU A 32 -11.08 2.56 -20.68
N LYS A 33 -11.93 2.58 -19.65
CA LYS A 33 -13.00 3.55 -19.51
C LYS A 33 -12.59 4.82 -18.75
N GLY A 34 -11.31 4.93 -18.40
CA GLY A 34 -10.81 6.08 -17.66
C GLY A 34 -11.10 6.06 -16.19
N ARG A 35 -11.51 4.91 -15.64
CA ARG A 35 -11.70 4.79 -14.20
C ARG A 35 -10.39 4.44 -13.52
N ASP A 36 -10.13 5.10 -12.41
CA ASP A 36 -8.94 4.85 -11.62
C ASP A 36 -9.25 3.96 -10.43
N CYS A 37 -8.42 2.94 -10.26
CA CYS A 37 -8.41 2.09 -9.08
C CYS A 37 -7.06 2.23 -8.39
N TYR A 38 -7.02 1.96 -7.10
CA TYR A 38 -5.81 2.11 -6.32
C TYR A 38 -5.47 0.81 -5.62
N GLN A 39 -4.18 0.51 -5.54
CA GLN A 39 -3.68 -0.68 -4.87
C GLN A 39 -2.48 -0.32 -4.01
N ILE A 40 -2.35 -0.98 -2.86
CA ILE A 40 -1.20 -0.86 -1.99
C ILE A 40 -0.46 -2.19 -2.00
N GLN A 41 0.83 -2.13 -2.27
CA GLN A 41 1.73 -3.27 -2.17
C GLN A 41 2.55 -3.15 -0.90
N CYS A 42 2.54 -4.20 -0.09
CA CYS A 42 3.34 -4.28 1.13
C CYS A 42 4.27 -5.48 1.03
N THR A 43 5.56 -5.21 1.12
CA THR A 43 6.60 -6.24 1.04
C THR A 43 7.40 -6.24 2.33
N PHE A 44 7.50 -7.40 2.96
CA PHE A 44 8.27 -7.58 4.17
C PHE A 44 8.86 -8.99 4.20
N ARG A 45 10.19 -9.06 4.30
CA ARG A 45 10.92 -10.33 4.21
C ARG A 45 10.60 -11.03 2.89
N ASN A 46 10.07 -12.25 2.94
CA ASN A 46 9.71 -13.01 1.73
C ASN A 46 8.22 -12.88 1.39
N GLU A 47 7.48 -12.03 2.12
CA GLU A 47 6.06 -11.85 1.89
C GLU A 47 5.81 -10.61 1.05
N ASP A 48 4.91 -10.72 0.09
CA ASP A 48 4.54 -9.65 -0.81
C ASP A 48 3.03 -9.73 -1.02
N VAL A 49 2.32 -8.70 -0.57
CA VAL A 49 0.87 -8.65 -0.64
C VAL A 49 0.43 -7.40 -1.38
N MET A 50 -0.45 -7.59 -2.35
CA MET A 50 -1.07 -6.51 -3.10
C MET A 50 -2.55 -6.43 -2.74
N CYS A 51 -3.01 -5.29 -2.28
CA CYS A 51 -4.39 -5.10 -1.84
C CYS A 51 -5.03 -3.95 -2.60
N SER A 52 -6.25 -4.17 -3.09
CA SER A 52 -7.05 -3.10 -3.67
C SER A 52 -7.66 -2.26 -2.56
N ILE A 53 -7.69 -0.94 -2.75
CA ILE A 53 -8.32 -0.04 -1.80
C ILE A 53 -9.48 0.68 -2.46
N ASN A 54 -10.54 0.89 -1.68
CA ASN A 54 -11.71 1.61 -2.15
C ASN A 54 -11.53 3.09 -1.82
N ALA A 55 -11.00 3.84 -2.78
CA ALA A 55 -10.74 5.26 -2.62
C ALA A 55 -11.45 6.04 -3.73
N GLN A 56 -11.99 7.21 -3.37
CA GLN A 56 -12.74 8.04 -4.31
C GLN A 56 -11.83 8.78 -5.29
N ASP A 57 -10.64 9.18 -4.82
CA ASP A 57 -9.67 9.92 -5.62
C ASP A 57 -8.26 9.67 -5.08
N ILE A 58 -7.29 10.30 -5.72
CA ILE A 58 -5.88 10.14 -5.34
C ILE A 58 -5.60 10.65 -3.93
N ASP A 59 -6.24 11.74 -3.51
CA ASP A 59 -6.02 12.29 -2.17
C ASP A 59 -6.53 11.33 -1.11
N HIS A 60 -7.69 10.72 -1.33
CA HIS A 60 -8.23 9.70 -0.43
C HIS A 60 -7.32 8.48 -0.38
N ALA A 61 -6.83 8.02 -1.54
CA ALA A 61 -5.91 6.90 -1.61
C ALA A 61 -4.61 7.19 -0.84
N GLN A 62 -4.06 8.38 -0.98
CA GLN A 62 -2.85 8.78 -0.26
C GLN A 62 -3.09 8.88 1.24
N ALA A 63 -4.27 9.31 1.68
CA ALA A 63 -4.62 9.34 3.09
C ALA A 63 -4.65 7.95 3.70
N ILE A 64 -5.26 6.99 3.00
CA ILE A 64 -5.29 5.59 3.42
C ILE A 64 -3.87 5.02 3.47
N TYR A 65 -3.09 5.27 2.42
CA TYR A 65 -1.70 4.82 2.33
C TYR A 65 -0.87 5.37 3.49
N SER A 66 -1.02 6.66 3.83
CA SER A 66 -0.28 7.28 4.92
C SER A 66 -0.60 6.61 6.27
N LYS A 67 -1.84 6.24 6.50
CA LYS A 67 -2.24 5.53 7.72
C LYS A 67 -1.58 4.15 7.80
N ILE A 68 -1.51 3.45 6.68
CA ILE A 68 -0.85 2.14 6.60
C ILE A 68 0.64 2.29 6.93
N VAL A 69 1.31 3.27 6.34
CA VAL A 69 2.73 3.52 6.56
C VAL A 69 3.00 3.92 8.02
N GLN A 70 2.19 4.83 8.56
CA GLN A 70 2.34 5.30 9.95
C GLN A 70 2.10 4.18 10.96
N GLY A 71 1.16 3.29 10.68
CA GLY A 71 0.87 2.15 11.53
C GLY A 71 1.86 1.01 11.41
N ARG A 72 2.79 1.10 10.47
CA ARG A 72 3.78 0.05 10.18
C ARG A 72 3.14 -1.31 10.00
N VAL A 73 2.06 -1.33 9.24
CA VAL A 73 1.26 -2.52 9.01
C VAL A 73 2.09 -3.55 8.24
N THR A 74 2.03 -4.81 8.67
CA THR A 74 2.72 -5.92 8.01
C THR A 74 1.82 -6.57 6.96
N PRO A 75 2.38 -7.37 6.02
CA PRO A 75 1.56 -8.09 5.04
C PRO A 75 0.50 -8.98 5.67
N CYS A 76 0.76 -9.54 6.85
CA CYS A 76 -0.20 -10.41 7.53
C CYS A 76 -1.45 -9.69 8.00
N THR A 77 -1.35 -8.40 8.33
CA THR A 77 -2.44 -7.64 8.95
C THR A 77 -3.02 -6.57 8.04
N ILE A 78 -2.43 -6.34 6.86
CA ILE A 78 -2.82 -5.23 6.00
C ILE A 78 -4.28 -5.32 5.54
N LEU A 79 -4.79 -6.52 5.26
CA LEU A 79 -6.18 -6.70 4.84
C LEU A 79 -7.16 -6.28 5.93
N GLU A 80 -6.88 -6.66 7.18
CA GLU A 80 -7.72 -6.29 8.31
C GLU A 80 -7.74 -4.77 8.52
N VAL A 81 -6.58 -4.15 8.43
CA VAL A 81 -6.48 -2.70 8.60
C VAL A 81 -7.21 -1.97 7.48
N LEU A 82 -7.08 -2.45 6.23
CA LEU A 82 -7.78 -1.84 5.09
C LEU A 82 -9.30 -1.98 5.23
N GLU A 83 -9.78 -3.10 5.73
CA GLU A 83 -11.21 -3.26 5.98
C GLU A 83 -11.71 -2.23 6.99
N ASP A 84 -10.94 -1.96 8.04
CA ASP A 84 -11.30 -0.95 9.03
C ASP A 84 -11.29 0.46 8.45
N LEU A 85 -10.34 0.76 7.54
CA LEU A 85 -10.19 2.09 6.96
C LEU A 85 -11.16 2.35 5.81
N CYS A 86 -11.49 1.32 5.05
CA CYS A 86 -12.33 1.45 3.85
C CYS A 86 -13.75 0.94 4.06
N GLY A 87 -13.92 0.12 5.07
CA GLY A 87 -15.19 -0.49 5.37
C GLY A 87 -16.06 0.35 6.25
#